data_f5f45b590d353efb95ba0f97c9f36a99
#
_entry.id   f5f45b590d353efb95ba0f97c9f36a99
#
_cell.length_a   1.000
_cell.length_b   1.000
_cell.length_c   1.000
_cell.angle_alpha   90.00
_cell.angle_beta   90.00
_cell.angle_gamma   90.00
#
_symmetry.space_group_name_H-M   'P 1'
#
loop_
_entity.id
_entity.type
_entity.pdbx_description
1 polymer ?
#
loop_
_entity_poly.entity_id
_entity_poly.type
_entity_poly.pdbx_seq_one_letter_code
_entity_poly.pdbx_strand_id
1 'polypeptide(L)' 'MSSTIPRQVTVTRDGKSYKGSYSLKDDVVTVVHTASDGTVRQMSAPTDGLKAVAVARTILRELA' A
#
# COMPACT_ATOMS: atom_id res chain seq x y z
N MET A 1 -23.78 -0.52 -4.41
CA MET A 1 -22.83 0.23 -3.59
C MET A 1 -21.55 -0.58 -3.40
N SER A 2 -20.49 -0.12 -4.01
CA SER A 2 -19.23 -0.83 -3.88
C SER A 2 -18.47 -0.27 -2.69
N SER A 3 -18.20 -1.11 -1.72
CA SER A 3 -17.32 -0.72 -0.63
C SER A 3 -15.94 -1.31 -0.92
N THR A 4 -14.95 -0.46 -0.93
CA THR A 4 -13.58 -0.90 -1.06
C THR A 4 -13.09 -1.32 0.33
N ILE A 5 -12.79 -2.61 0.48
CA ILE A 5 -12.29 -3.12 1.75
C ILE A 5 -10.77 -3.02 1.71
N PRO A 6 -10.15 -2.23 2.59
CA PRO A 6 -8.70 -2.15 2.64
C PRO A 6 -8.09 -3.50 2.98
N ARG A 7 -7.02 -3.86 2.28
CA ARG A 7 -6.29 -5.09 2.55
C ARG A 7 -4.93 -4.74 3.14
N GLN A 8 -4.42 -5.61 3.98
CA GLN A 8 -3.10 -5.40 4.55
C GLN A 8 -2.02 -5.86 3.59
N VAL A 9 -0.94 -5.10 3.56
CA VAL A 9 0.26 -5.45 2.81
C VAL A 9 1.46 -5.29 3.74
N THR A 10 2.43 -6.18 3.60
CA THR A 10 3.64 -6.17 4.41
C THR A 10 4.85 -6.26 3.50
N VAL A 11 5.86 -5.46 3.77
CA VAL A 11 7.15 -5.56 3.09
C VAL A 11 8.26 -5.63 4.14
N THR A 12 9.35 -6.29 3.79
CA THR A 12 10.54 -6.38 4.63
C THR A 12 11.66 -5.61 3.94
N ARG A 13 12.30 -4.73 4.69
CA ARG A 13 13.41 -3.93 4.19
C ARG A 13 14.44 -3.80 5.29
N ASP A 14 15.69 -4.16 4.98
CA ASP A 14 16.81 -4.08 5.94
C ASP A 14 16.51 -4.82 7.25
N GLY A 15 15.86 -5.97 7.16
CA GLY A 15 15.51 -6.78 8.33
C GLY A 15 14.32 -6.27 9.12
N LYS A 16 13.66 -5.19 8.66
CA LYS A 16 12.50 -4.64 9.32
C LYS A 16 11.26 -4.87 8.48
N SER A 17 10.15 -5.20 9.14
CA SER A 17 8.87 -5.38 8.48
C SER A 17 8.03 -4.12 8.61
N TYR A 18 7.44 -3.71 7.50
CA TYR A 18 6.56 -2.54 7.44
C TYR A 18 5.19 -3.00 7.00
N LYS A 19 4.16 -2.51 7.66
CA LYS A 19 2.78 -2.85 7.37
C LYS A 19 2.05 -1.62 6.86
N GLY A 20 1.15 -1.85 5.91
CA GLY A 20 0.28 -0.81 5.40
C GLY A 20 -1.03 -1.40 4.96
N SER A 21 -1.94 -0.53 4.57
CA SER A 21 -3.22 -0.93 4.00
C SER A 21 -3.27 -0.44 2.57
N TYR A 22 -3.87 -1.22 1.69
CA TYR A 22 -4.07 -0.78 0.31
C TYR A 22 -5.49 -1.04 -0.14
N SER A 23 -5.93 -0.24 -1.10
CA SER A 23 -7.22 -0.42 -1.75
C SER A 23 -7.04 -0.24 -3.24
N LEU A 24 -7.91 -0.88 -4.01
CA LEU A 24 -7.91 -0.80 -5.46
C LEU A 24 -9.22 -0.20 -5.92
N LYS A 25 -9.15 0.84 -6.72
CA LYS A 25 -10.32 1.47 -7.32
C LYS A 25 -9.94 2.01 -8.69
N ASP A 26 -10.67 1.62 -9.72
CA ASP A 26 -10.45 2.09 -11.10
C ASP A 26 -9.00 1.91 -11.56
N ASP A 27 -8.44 0.73 -11.28
CA ASP A 27 -7.05 0.38 -11.61
C ASP A 27 -6.02 1.27 -10.94
N VAL A 28 -6.39 1.94 -9.85
CA VAL A 28 -5.47 2.75 -9.05
C VAL A 28 -5.37 2.13 -7.65
N VAL A 29 -4.15 1.85 -7.23
CA VAL A 29 -3.86 1.32 -5.91
C VAL A 29 -3.46 2.47 -5.00
N THR A 30 -4.13 2.59 -3.86
CA THR A 30 -3.80 3.57 -2.83
C THR A 30 -3.27 2.83 -1.62
N VAL A 31 -2.11 3.21 -1.13
CA VAL A 31 -1.48 2.62 0.04
C VAL A 31 -1.39 3.66 1.14
N VAL A 32 -1.79 3.25 2.34
CA VAL A 32 -1.69 4.07 3.54
C VAL A 32 -0.75 3.36 4.51
N HIS A 33 0.26 4.07 4.96
CA HIS A 33 1.23 3.55 5.92
C HIS A 33 1.27 4.45 7.14
N THR A 34 1.18 3.84 8.32
CA THR A 34 1.32 4.55 9.59
C THR A 34 2.67 4.18 10.19
N ALA A 35 3.53 5.16 10.36
CA ALA A 35 4.82 4.97 10.97
C ALA A 35 4.70 4.74 12.48
N SER A 36 5.76 4.25 13.10
CA SER A 36 5.74 3.96 14.54
C SER A 36 5.53 5.20 15.39
N ASP A 37 5.86 6.39 14.88
CA ASP A 37 5.63 7.65 15.58
C ASP A 37 4.21 8.20 15.39
N GLY A 38 3.36 7.48 14.66
CA GLY A 38 1.99 7.91 14.38
C GLY A 38 1.82 8.71 13.10
N THR A 39 2.90 8.99 12.38
CA THR A 39 2.83 9.71 11.10
C THR A 39 2.15 8.83 10.05
N VAL A 40 1.15 9.38 9.36
CA VAL A 40 0.43 8.67 8.30
C VAL A 40 0.90 9.19 6.95
N ARG A 41 1.27 8.28 6.06
CA ARG A 41 1.67 8.60 4.69
C ARG A 41 0.79 7.84 3.73
N GLN A 42 0.50 8.45 2.60
CA GLN A 42 -0.39 7.88 1.61
C GLN A 42 0.18 8.14 0.21
N MET A 43 0.07 7.14 -0.65
CA MET A 43 0.50 7.25 -2.03
C MET A 43 -0.39 6.39 -2.91
N SER A 44 -0.63 6.83 -4.14
CA SER A 44 -1.43 6.11 -5.12
C SER A 44 -0.63 5.92 -6.40
N ALA A 45 -0.88 4.82 -7.09
CA ALA A 45 -0.26 4.55 -8.38
C ALA A 45 -1.17 3.63 -9.21
N PRO A 46 -1.13 3.74 -10.55
CA PRO A 46 -1.90 2.85 -11.40
C PRO A 46 -1.31 1.44 -11.42
N THR A 47 -2.14 0.44 -11.67
CA THR A 47 -1.68 -0.94 -11.73
C THR A 47 -0.88 -1.25 -13.00
N ASP A 48 -1.21 -0.61 -14.11
CA ASP A 48 -0.55 -0.83 -15.41
C ASP A 48 -0.45 -2.31 -15.78
N GLY A 49 -1.52 -3.06 -15.55
CA GLY A 49 -1.55 -4.48 -15.87
C GLY A 49 -0.90 -5.37 -14.82
N LEU A 50 -0.37 -4.80 -13.74
CA LEU A 50 0.20 -5.56 -12.64
C LEU A 50 -0.88 -5.91 -11.62
N LYS A 51 -0.58 -6.87 -10.75
CA LYS A 51 -1.49 -7.19 -9.66
C LYS A 51 -1.47 -6.07 -8.63
N ALA A 52 -2.63 -5.79 -8.04
CA ALA A 52 -2.76 -4.73 -7.05
C ALA A 52 -1.79 -4.92 -5.88
N VAL A 53 -1.61 -6.16 -5.40
CA VAL A 53 -0.70 -6.43 -4.29
C VAL A 53 0.75 -6.13 -4.66
N ALA A 54 1.15 -6.38 -5.91
CA ALA A 54 2.51 -6.10 -6.35
C ALA A 54 2.77 -4.59 -6.36
N VAL A 55 1.81 -3.82 -6.86
CA VAL A 55 1.89 -2.36 -6.87
C VAL A 55 1.92 -1.84 -5.43
N ALA A 56 1.06 -2.39 -4.57
CA ALA A 56 0.98 -1.98 -3.18
C ALA A 56 2.30 -2.19 -2.43
N ARG A 57 2.97 -3.32 -2.68
CA ARG A 57 4.27 -3.60 -2.07
C ARG A 57 5.32 -2.60 -2.52
N THR A 58 5.33 -2.26 -3.80
CA THR A 58 6.26 -1.27 -4.34
C THR A 58 6.02 0.09 -3.68
N ILE A 59 4.77 0.51 -3.59
CA ILE A 59 4.42 1.78 -2.97
C ILE A 59 4.83 1.79 -1.49
N LEU A 60 4.49 0.73 -0.76
CA LEU A 60 4.80 0.66 0.67
C LEU A 60 6.30 0.73 0.91
N ARG A 61 7.09 0.08 0.06
CA ARG A 61 8.55 0.12 0.14
C ARG A 61 9.08 1.54 -0.03
N GLU A 62 8.44 2.32 -0.90
CA GLU A 62 8.81 3.71 -1.09
C GLU A 62 8.40 4.60 0.09
N LEU A 63 7.25 4.30 0.71
CA LEU A 63 6.75 5.08 1.84
C LEU A 63 7.51 4.79 3.14
N ALA A 64 7.99 3.58 3.28
CA ALA A 64 8.63 3.13 4.52
C ALA A 64 10.07 3.59 4.69
#